data_3472732369c2a5f7a688fcdd5b2d0d64
#
_entry.id   3472732369c2a5f7a688fcdd5b2d0d64
#
_cell.length_a   1.000
_cell.length_b   1.000
_cell.length_c   1.000
_cell.angle_alpha   90.00
_cell.angle_beta   90.00
_cell.angle_gamma   90.00
#
_symmetry.space_group_name_H-M   'P 1'
#
loop_
_entity.id
_entity.type
_entity.pdbx_description
1 polymer ?
#
loop_
_entity_poly.entity_id
_entity_poly.type
_entity_poly.pdbx_seq_one_letter_code
_entity_poly.pdbx_strand_id
1 'polypeptide(L)'
;MSQSEATADRQAAEAVVRHHAALATTLDTLTNHLVEAAGRGDDAEAMRARDELVRWLHAELLPHAHAEEAALYPAAAALAEGKLLVDGMLGEHKAIVGLVSELAGLTRAVPAAAAASALAALFAVHLDKENHLVVPLLVGAADVSLAGLLAGMHDLLGEATPAAGGGCGGGSCGCGGDAPAGAGAAPVLSIDPRLDVRDLPHGQRHATALAALDRLRAGDALVLVAPHAPRPLLAEIDQRYGGAVTTEWLQEGPQVWQIRLSRTLAPR
;
A
#
# COMPACT_ATOMS: atom_id res chain seq x y z
N MET A 1 -10.72 28.05 13.06
CA MET A 1 -9.25 27.88 12.89
C MET A 1 -8.49 29.11 13.31
N SER A 2 -7.44 29.00 14.12
CA SER A 2 -6.50 30.07 14.43
C SER A 2 -5.57 30.36 13.23
N GLN A 3 -4.92 31.53 13.20
CA GLN A 3 -3.91 31.83 12.18
C GLN A 3 -2.73 30.84 12.19
N SER A 4 -2.41 30.27 13.35
CA SER A 4 -1.36 29.26 13.53
C SER A 4 -1.75 27.94 12.85
N GLU A 5 -2.99 27.46 13.04
CA GLU A 5 -3.51 26.24 12.41
C GLU A 5 -3.56 26.36 10.89
N ALA A 6 -4.06 27.48 10.36
CA ALA A 6 -4.08 27.72 8.92
C ALA A 6 -2.67 27.79 8.29
N THR A 7 -1.65 28.18 9.06
CA THR A 7 -0.26 28.17 8.61
C THR A 7 0.29 26.73 8.60
N ALA A 8 0.00 25.95 9.64
CA ALA A 8 0.40 24.55 9.74
C ALA A 8 -0.21 23.71 8.60
N ASP A 9 -1.49 23.90 8.29
CA ASP A 9 -2.16 23.15 7.21
C ASP A 9 -1.62 23.51 5.82
N ARG A 10 -1.24 24.77 5.58
CA ARG A 10 -0.55 25.14 4.32
C ARG A 10 0.82 24.49 4.20
N GLN A 11 1.61 24.46 5.27
CA GLN A 11 2.91 23.79 5.29
C GLN A 11 2.75 22.27 5.09
N ALA A 12 1.72 21.69 5.67
CA ALA A 12 1.33 20.30 5.47
C ALA A 12 1.00 20.02 4.00
N ALA A 13 0.18 20.85 3.36
CA ALA A 13 -0.15 20.73 1.93
C ALA A 13 1.09 20.80 1.04
N GLU A 14 2.00 21.74 1.29
CA GLU A 14 3.27 21.82 0.57
C GLU A 14 4.14 20.57 0.78
N ALA A 15 4.12 19.97 1.98
CA ALA A 15 4.87 18.76 2.29
C ALA A 15 4.30 17.57 1.49
N VAL A 16 2.97 17.42 1.41
CA VAL A 16 2.31 16.41 0.58
C VAL A 16 2.73 16.54 -0.89
N VAL A 17 2.60 17.73 -1.47
CA VAL A 17 2.96 17.98 -2.88
C VAL A 17 4.43 17.64 -3.15
N ARG A 18 5.35 18.00 -2.24
CA ARG A 18 6.77 17.64 -2.39
C ARG A 18 6.99 16.12 -2.30
N HIS A 19 6.29 15.44 -1.40
CA HIS A 19 6.38 13.98 -1.28
C HIS A 19 5.86 13.28 -2.53
N HIS A 20 4.71 13.70 -3.05
CA HIS A 20 4.14 13.21 -4.31
C HIS A 20 5.10 13.41 -5.50
N ALA A 21 5.74 14.58 -5.59
CA ALA A 21 6.73 14.85 -6.62
C ALA A 21 7.96 13.91 -6.52
N ALA A 22 8.39 13.56 -5.30
CA ALA A 22 9.47 12.60 -5.10
C ALA A 22 9.06 11.17 -5.52
N LEU A 23 7.86 10.73 -5.16
CA LEU A 23 7.32 9.44 -5.59
C LEU A 23 7.21 9.36 -7.12
N ALA A 24 6.64 10.38 -7.75
CA ALA A 24 6.51 10.46 -9.22
C ALA A 24 7.88 10.39 -9.90
N THR A 25 8.86 11.16 -9.43
CA THR A 25 10.21 11.17 -10.00
C THR A 25 10.89 9.80 -9.90
N THR A 26 10.73 9.12 -8.76
CA THR A 26 11.32 7.79 -8.58
C THR A 26 10.63 6.76 -9.48
N LEU A 27 9.29 6.77 -9.55
CA LEU A 27 8.53 5.90 -10.43
C LEU A 27 8.93 6.09 -11.90
N ASP A 28 9.02 7.33 -12.35
CA ASP A 28 9.43 7.67 -13.73
C ASP A 28 10.84 7.17 -14.02
N THR A 29 11.78 7.35 -13.08
CA THR A 29 13.17 6.90 -13.23
C THR A 29 13.25 5.37 -13.39
N LEU A 30 12.58 4.62 -12.52
CA LEU A 30 12.58 3.16 -12.54
C LEU A 30 11.84 2.62 -13.78
N THR A 31 10.71 3.27 -14.16
CA THR A 31 9.96 2.92 -15.37
C THR A 31 10.79 3.15 -16.62
N ASN A 32 11.45 4.30 -16.74
CA ASN A 32 12.28 4.62 -17.89
C ASN A 32 13.46 3.64 -18.03
N HIS A 33 14.10 3.24 -16.92
CA HIS A 33 15.15 2.22 -16.94
C HIS A 33 14.66 0.90 -17.55
N LEU A 34 13.48 0.42 -17.10
CA LEU A 34 12.85 -0.79 -17.67
C LEU A 34 12.52 -0.61 -19.15
N VAL A 35 11.90 0.51 -19.54
CA VAL A 35 11.51 0.81 -20.93
C VAL A 35 12.72 0.86 -21.86
N GLU A 36 13.80 1.52 -21.44
CA GLU A 36 15.03 1.61 -22.21
C GLU A 36 15.72 0.24 -22.37
N ALA A 37 15.78 -0.57 -21.32
CA ALA A 37 16.34 -1.92 -21.39
C ALA A 37 15.53 -2.80 -22.35
N ALA A 38 14.20 -2.76 -22.26
CA ALA A 38 13.31 -3.47 -23.18
C ALA A 38 13.45 -2.99 -24.62
N GLY A 39 13.58 -1.66 -24.82
CA GLY A 39 13.77 -1.05 -26.15
C GLY A 39 15.11 -1.43 -26.82
N ARG A 40 16.14 -1.72 -26.04
CA ARG A 40 17.44 -2.21 -26.55
C ARG A 40 17.46 -3.72 -26.79
N GLY A 41 16.39 -4.45 -26.41
CA GLY A 41 16.34 -5.91 -26.48
C GLY A 41 17.19 -6.58 -25.40
N ASP A 42 17.58 -5.90 -24.34
CA ASP A 42 18.27 -6.48 -23.19
C ASP A 42 17.26 -7.04 -22.19
N ASP A 43 16.77 -8.24 -22.49
CA ASP A 43 15.74 -8.89 -21.66
C ASP A 43 16.23 -9.15 -20.22
N ALA A 44 17.52 -9.43 -20.04
CA ALA A 44 18.08 -9.70 -18.71
C ALA A 44 18.08 -8.43 -17.85
N GLU A 45 18.50 -7.31 -18.41
CA GLU A 45 18.47 -6.00 -17.72
C GLU A 45 17.04 -5.54 -17.49
N ALA A 46 16.16 -5.69 -18.48
CA ALA A 46 14.76 -5.34 -18.33
C ALA A 46 14.08 -6.09 -17.18
N MET A 47 14.38 -7.39 -17.00
CA MET A 47 13.84 -8.16 -15.87
C MET A 47 14.43 -7.72 -14.53
N ARG A 48 15.70 -7.33 -14.46
CA ARG A 48 16.29 -6.74 -13.25
C ARG A 48 15.64 -5.40 -12.89
N ALA A 49 15.46 -4.53 -13.88
CA ALA A 49 14.80 -3.24 -13.71
C ALA A 49 13.33 -3.40 -13.26
N ARG A 50 12.59 -4.39 -13.84
CA ARG A 50 11.25 -4.75 -13.40
C ARG A 50 11.25 -5.18 -11.93
N ASP A 51 12.16 -6.04 -11.50
CA ASP A 51 12.24 -6.52 -10.12
C ASP A 51 12.59 -5.39 -9.14
N GLU A 52 13.42 -4.44 -9.55
CA GLU A 52 13.73 -3.24 -8.78
C GLU A 52 12.50 -2.34 -8.62
N LEU A 53 11.80 -2.06 -9.72
CA LEU A 53 10.56 -1.29 -9.71
C LEU A 53 9.51 -1.94 -8.81
N VAL A 54 9.27 -3.25 -8.94
CA VAL A 54 8.30 -3.98 -8.11
C VAL A 54 8.65 -3.90 -6.63
N ARG A 55 9.93 -4.06 -6.27
CA ARG A 55 10.36 -3.92 -4.87
C ARG A 55 10.07 -2.53 -4.32
N TRP A 56 10.37 -1.48 -5.09
CA TRP A 56 10.10 -0.10 -4.69
C TRP A 56 8.60 0.18 -4.57
N LEU A 57 7.79 -0.31 -5.52
CA LEU A 57 6.33 -0.17 -5.46
C LEU A 57 5.75 -0.76 -4.18
N HIS A 58 6.22 -1.92 -3.76
CA HIS A 58 5.79 -2.56 -2.52
C HIS A 58 6.33 -1.88 -1.25
N ALA A 59 7.54 -1.31 -1.31
CA ALA A 59 8.16 -0.69 -0.16
C ALA A 59 7.67 0.75 0.11
N GLU A 60 7.34 1.48 -0.94
CA GLU A 60 7.07 2.92 -0.84
C GLU A 60 5.68 3.31 -1.34
N LEU A 61 5.33 2.98 -2.59
CA LEU A 61 4.10 3.48 -3.21
C LEU A 61 2.84 2.86 -2.60
N LEU A 62 2.78 1.55 -2.43
CA LEU A 62 1.59 0.89 -1.87
C LEU A 62 1.36 1.24 -0.40
N PRO A 63 2.37 1.30 0.48
CA PRO A 63 2.19 1.79 1.86
C PRO A 63 1.69 3.23 1.92
N HIS A 64 2.20 4.12 1.04
CA HIS A 64 1.74 5.49 0.92
C HIS A 64 0.23 5.55 0.59
N ALA A 65 -0.20 4.86 -0.47
CA ALA A 65 -1.61 4.79 -0.86
C ALA A 65 -2.53 4.27 0.28
N HIS A 66 -2.07 3.28 1.04
CA HIS A 66 -2.82 2.79 2.20
C HIS A 66 -2.90 3.80 3.34
N ALA A 67 -1.85 4.55 3.58
CA ALA A 67 -1.86 5.59 4.61
C ALA A 67 -2.84 6.72 4.25
N GLU A 68 -2.98 7.08 2.98
CA GLU A 68 -3.99 8.01 2.49
C GLU A 68 -5.42 7.48 2.67
N GLU A 69 -5.66 6.22 2.30
CA GLU A 69 -6.95 5.56 2.52
C GLU A 69 -7.34 5.51 4.00
N ALA A 70 -6.36 5.40 4.89
CA ALA A 70 -6.61 5.33 6.32
C ALA A 70 -6.80 6.71 6.97
N ALA A 71 -6.08 7.74 6.51
CA ALA A 71 -6.03 9.04 7.17
C ALA A 71 -6.75 10.15 6.38
N LEU A 72 -6.43 10.34 5.09
CA LEU A 72 -6.91 11.50 4.32
C LEU A 72 -8.30 11.28 3.73
N TYR A 73 -8.53 10.12 3.12
CA TYR A 73 -9.76 9.85 2.39
C TYR A 73 -11.02 9.81 3.26
N PRO A 74 -11.01 9.28 4.50
CA PRO A 74 -12.19 9.35 5.35
C PRO A 74 -12.60 10.79 5.69
N ALA A 75 -11.62 11.67 5.94
CA ALA A 75 -11.88 13.08 6.20
C ALA A 75 -12.41 13.81 4.97
N ALA A 76 -11.84 13.55 3.78
CA ALA A 76 -12.33 14.11 2.52
C ALA A 76 -13.71 13.61 2.16
N ALA A 77 -14.00 12.31 2.32
CA ALA A 77 -15.31 11.71 2.02
C ALA A 77 -16.45 12.19 2.94
N ALA A 78 -16.11 12.71 4.14
CA ALA A 78 -17.08 13.32 5.04
C ALA A 78 -17.57 14.69 4.56
N LEU A 79 -16.85 15.34 3.63
CA LEU A 79 -17.23 16.60 3.03
C LEU A 79 -18.18 16.40 1.84
N ALA A 80 -19.12 17.32 1.63
CA ALA A 80 -20.17 17.16 0.62
C ALA A 80 -19.61 16.94 -0.80
N GLU A 81 -18.56 17.68 -1.16
CA GLU A 81 -17.89 17.60 -2.46
C GLU A 81 -16.90 16.42 -2.56
N GLY A 82 -16.48 15.85 -1.42
CA GLY A 82 -15.40 14.87 -1.35
C GLY A 82 -15.81 13.44 -1.66
N LYS A 83 -17.07 13.06 -1.40
CA LYS A 83 -17.49 11.64 -1.46
C LYS A 83 -17.24 10.99 -2.84
N LEU A 84 -17.73 11.60 -3.92
CA LEU A 84 -17.55 11.04 -5.28
C LEU A 84 -16.09 11.10 -5.73
N LEU A 85 -15.36 12.15 -5.31
CA LEU A 85 -13.93 12.26 -5.59
C LEU A 85 -13.19 11.08 -4.94
N VAL A 86 -13.41 10.84 -3.65
CA VAL A 86 -12.76 9.73 -2.92
C VAL A 86 -13.17 8.37 -3.48
N ASP A 87 -14.45 8.16 -3.84
CA ASP A 87 -14.88 6.92 -4.50
C ASP A 87 -14.09 6.69 -5.82
N GLY A 88 -13.82 7.76 -6.58
CA GLY A 88 -12.97 7.72 -7.77
C GLY A 88 -11.50 7.40 -7.45
N MET A 89 -10.91 8.07 -6.46
CA MET A 89 -9.53 7.84 -6.01
C MET A 89 -9.31 6.40 -5.54
N LEU A 90 -10.24 5.85 -4.76
CA LEU A 90 -10.22 4.44 -4.35
C LEU A 90 -10.32 3.47 -5.54
N GLY A 91 -11.05 3.85 -6.59
CA GLY A 91 -11.08 3.12 -7.86
C GLY A 91 -9.72 3.08 -8.54
N GLU A 92 -8.99 4.18 -8.52
CA GLU A 92 -7.64 4.28 -9.06
C GLU A 92 -6.62 3.52 -8.23
N HIS A 93 -6.68 3.58 -6.90
CA HIS A 93 -5.84 2.74 -6.03
C HIS A 93 -5.99 1.25 -6.37
N LYS A 94 -7.23 0.76 -6.59
CA LYS A 94 -7.45 -0.62 -7.03
C LYS A 94 -6.80 -0.92 -8.38
N ALA A 95 -6.87 0.02 -9.32
CA ALA A 95 -6.23 -0.14 -10.62
C ALA A 95 -4.70 -0.13 -10.52
N ILE A 96 -4.13 0.74 -9.68
CA ILE A 96 -2.69 0.79 -9.37
C ILE A 96 -2.23 -0.54 -8.77
N VAL A 97 -2.91 -1.05 -7.73
CA VAL A 97 -2.60 -2.37 -7.13
C VAL A 97 -2.70 -3.49 -8.17
N GLY A 98 -3.69 -3.44 -9.06
CA GLY A 98 -3.85 -4.39 -10.16
C GLY A 98 -2.65 -4.37 -11.11
N LEU A 99 -2.20 -3.19 -11.54
CA LEU A 99 -1.04 -3.02 -12.41
C LEU A 99 0.27 -3.45 -11.73
N VAL A 100 0.44 -3.17 -10.45
CA VAL A 100 1.61 -3.65 -9.68
C VAL A 100 1.63 -5.18 -9.64
N SER A 101 0.48 -5.80 -9.39
CA SER A 101 0.33 -7.25 -9.36
C SER A 101 0.59 -7.89 -10.73
N GLU A 102 0.09 -7.28 -11.81
CA GLU A 102 0.35 -7.69 -13.18
C GLU A 102 1.84 -7.59 -13.50
N LEU A 103 2.46 -6.43 -13.26
CA LEU A 103 3.88 -6.17 -13.49
C LEU A 103 4.77 -7.21 -12.79
N ALA A 104 4.46 -7.56 -11.54
CA ALA A 104 5.19 -8.57 -10.78
C ALA A 104 5.13 -9.98 -11.41
N GLY A 105 4.03 -10.30 -12.10
CA GLY A 105 3.84 -11.60 -12.76
C GLY A 105 4.41 -11.70 -14.17
N LEU A 106 4.76 -10.56 -14.81
CA LEU A 106 5.24 -10.54 -16.19
C LEU A 106 6.69 -11.04 -16.29
N THR A 107 6.96 -11.91 -17.26
CA THR A 107 8.29 -12.53 -17.48
C THR A 107 8.95 -12.09 -18.79
N ARG A 108 8.32 -11.16 -19.52
CA ARG A 108 8.81 -10.66 -20.82
C ARG A 108 9.01 -9.15 -20.75
N ALA A 109 10.10 -8.66 -21.31
CA ALA A 109 10.52 -7.25 -21.24
C ALA A 109 9.48 -6.26 -21.77
N VAL A 110 8.97 -6.46 -22.99
CA VAL A 110 8.03 -5.54 -23.62
C VAL A 110 6.69 -5.43 -22.88
N PRO A 111 6.01 -6.52 -22.50
CA PRO A 111 4.82 -6.43 -21.67
C PRO A 111 5.08 -5.76 -20.33
N ALA A 112 6.22 -6.04 -19.68
CA ALA A 112 6.57 -5.40 -18.39
C ALA A 112 6.76 -3.90 -18.55
N ALA A 113 7.47 -3.45 -19.59
CA ALA A 113 7.64 -2.03 -19.89
C ALA A 113 6.30 -1.33 -20.19
N ALA A 114 5.39 -2.00 -20.90
CA ALA A 114 4.04 -1.46 -21.17
C ALA A 114 3.22 -1.32 -19.88
N ALA A 115 3.21 -2.34 -19.00
CA ALA A 115 2.50 -2.28 -17.73
C ALA A 115 3.08 -1.19 -16.80
N ALA A 116 4.40 -1.06 -16.73
CA ALA A 116 5.07 -0.01 -15.95
C ALA A 116 4.71 1.39 -16.47
N SER A 117 4.69 1.58 -17.80
CA SER A 117 4.30 2.87 -18.41
C SER A 117 2.82 3.21 -18.15
N ALA A 118 1.93 2.21 -18.19
CA ALA A 118 0.52 2.39 -17.84
C ALA A 118 0.35 2.79 -16.37
N LEU A 119 1.09 2.14 -15.47
CA LEU A 119 1.11 2.47 -14.05
C LEU A 119 1.60 3.90 -13.81
N ALA A 120 2.72 4.31 -14.43
CA ALA A 120 3.26 5.67 -14.29
C ALA A 120 2.26 6.73 -14.78
N ALA A 121 1.62 6.50 -15.91
CA ALA A 121 0.61 7.41 -16.45
C ALA A 121 -0.63 7.53 -15.54
N LEU A 122 -1.13 6.40 -15.01
CA LEU A 122 -2.26 6.39 -14.08
C LEU A 122 -1.90 7.12 -12.78
N PHE A 123 -0.72 6.83 -12.22
CA PHE A 123 -0.26 7.46 -10.98
C PHE A 123 -0.07 8.96 -11.12
N ALA A 124 0.44 9.44 -12.25
CA ALA A 124 0.57 10.88 -12.51
C ALA A 124 -0.80 11.60 -12.48
N VAL A 125 -1.83 11.02 -13.11
CA VAL A 125 -3.20 11.57 -13.09
C VAL A 125 -3.80 11.50 -11.69
N HIS A 126 -3.51 10.44 -10.94
CA HIS A 126 -3.92 10.24 -9.57
C HIS A 126 -3.36 11.33 -8.66
N LEU A 127 -2.04 11.53 -8.67
CA LEU A 127 -1.38 12.59 -7.90
C LEU A 127 -1.86 14.01 -8.27
N ASP A 128 -2.14 14.25 -9.56
CA ASP A 128 -2.68 15.53 -10.00
C ASP A 128 -4.02 15.84 -9.32
N LYS A 129 -4.91 14.86 -9.23
CA LYS A 129 -6.19 15.01 -8.52
C LYS A 129 -6.02 15.18 -7.02
N GLU A 130 -5.12 14.45 -6.40
CA GLU A 130 -4.86 14.64 -4.97
C GLU A 130 -4.34 16.04 -4.68
N ASN A 131 -3.33 16.46 -5.41
CA ASN A 131 -2.70 17.76 -5.22
C ASN A 131 -3.65 18.95 -5.49
N HIS A 132 -4.54 18.83 -6.46
CA HIS A 132 -5.39 19.93 -6.91
C HIS A 132 -6.85 19.85 -6.46
N LEU A 133 -7.31 18.68 -5.97
CA LEU A 133 -8.69 18.51 -5.53
C LEU A 133 -8.77 18.05 -4.06
N VAL A 134 -8.13 16.93 -3.69
CA VAL A 134 -8.25 16.36 -2.33
C VAL A 134 -7.58 17.27 -1.29
N VAL A 135 -6.31 17.63 -1.50
CA VAL A 135 -5.54 18.46 -0.57
C VAL A 135 -6.19 19.83 -0.37
N PRO A 136 -6.56 20.58 -1.44
CA PRO A 136 -7.26 21.85 -1.28
C PRO A 136 -8.62 21.72 -0.60
N LEU A 137 -9.37 20.64 -0.85
CA LEU A 137 -10.65 20.37 -0.19
C LEU A 137 -10.47 20.23 1.32
N LEU A 138 -9.46 19.48 1.76
CA LEU A 138 -9.15 19.30 3.18
C LEU A 138 -8.67 20.61 3.85
N VAL A 139 -7.78 21.35 3.18
CA VAL A 139 -7.28 22.65 3.69
C VAL A 139 -8.40 23.69 3.79
N GLY A 140 -9.39 23.64 2.89
CA GLY A 140 -10.54 24.55 2.90
C GLY A 140 -11.61 24.23 3.95
N ALA A 141 -11.58 23.05 4.55
CA ALA A 141 -12.58 22.60 5.51
C ALA A 141 -12.30 23.17 6.92
N ALA A 142 -13.29 23.82 7.51
CA ALA A 142 -13.11 24.55 8.80
C ALA A 142 -12.80 23.62 9.99
N ASP A 143 -13.32 22.40 9.95
CA ASP A 143 -13.25 21.43 11.05
C ASP A 143 -12.22 20.30 10.79
N VAL A 144 -11.38 20.45 9.77
CA VAL A 144 -10.33 19.48 9.41
C VAL A 144 -8.96 20.13 9.59
N SER A 145 -8.02 19.46 10.21
CA SER A 145 -6.61 19.82 10.23
C SER A 145 -5.80 18.85 9.39
N LEU A 146 -5.32 19.29 8.23
CA LEU A 146 -4.46 18.50 7.37
C LEU A 146 -3.15 18.13 8.07
N ALA A 147 -2.58 19.05 8.84
CA ALA A 147 -1.39 18.79 9.64
C ALA A 147 -1.62 17.67 10.67
N GLY A 148 -2.81 17.63 11.30
CA GLY A 148 -3.20 16.57 12.21
C GLY A 148 -3.37 15.21 11.50
N LEU A 149 -3.99 15.19 10.32
CA LEU A 149 -4.13 13.98 9.52
C LEU A 149 -2.78 13.41 9.07
N LEU A 150 -1.84 14.27 8.65
CA LEU A 150 -0.50 13.84 8.25
C LEU A 150 0.33 13.33 9.44
N ALA A 151 0.17 13.88 10.63
CA ALA A 151 0.82 13.32 11.83
C ALA A 151 0.38 11.89 12.08
N GLY A 152 -0.94 11.59 12.00
CA GLY A 152 -1.45 10.21 12.06
C GLY A 152 -0.96 9.32 10.93
N MET A 153 -0.76 9.86 9.74
CA MET A 153 -0.22 9.13 8.58
C MET A 153 1.26 8.75 8.78
N HIS A 154 2.08 9.64 9.36
CA HIS A 154 3.47 9.33 9.73
C HIS A 154 3.57 8.21 10.76
N ASP A 155 2.66 8.17 11.73
CA ASP A 155 2.59 7.09 12.72
C ASP A 155 2.27 5.74 12.06
N LEU A 156 1.46 5.75 10.99
CA LEU A 156 1.11 4.53 10.21
C LEU A 156 2.26 4.04 9.32
N LEU A 157 3.09 4.96 8.81
CA LEU A 157 4.21 4.61 7.92
C LEU A 157 5.47 4.19 8.69
N GLY A 158 5.51 4.35 10.03
CA GLY A 158 6.67 4.04 10.86
C GLY A 158 7.90 4.85 10.44
N GLU A 159 8.31 5.81 11.26
CA GLU A 159 9.37 6.77 11.00
C GLU A 159 10.51 6.29 10.09
N ALA A 160 10.51 6.69 8.83
CA ALA A 160 11.74 6.94 8.08
C ALA A 160 12.07 8.42 8.24
N THR A 161 12.56 8.82 9.40
CA THR A 161 13.20 10.14 9.57
C THR A 161 14.53 10.09 8.84
N PRO A 162 14.78 10.93 7.84
CA PRO A 162 16.13 11.20 7.42
C PRO A 162 16.82 11.95 8.57
N ALA A 163 17.78 11.28 9.23
CA ALA A 163 18.67 11.91 10.19
C ALA A 163 19.31 13.12 9.53
N ALA A 164 18.91 14.31 9.97
CA ALA A 164 19.59 15.55 9.64
C ALA A 164 21.04 15.41 10.09
N GLY A 165 21.96 15.44 9.13
CA GLY A 165 23.38 15.44 9.34
C GLY A 165 23.81 16.61 10.20
N GLY A 166 24.30 16.32 11.38
CA GLY A 166 25.02 17.22 12.24
C GLY A 166 26.33 16.57 12.59
N GLY A 167 27.41 17.08 12.03
CA GLY A 167 28.73 16.50 12.15
C GLY A 167 29.43 16.78 13.46
N CYS A 168 30.53 16.04 13.63
CA CYS A 168 31.78 16.31 14.34
C CYS A 168 31.83 16.03 15.84
N GLY A 169 32.78 15.14 16.19
CA GLY A 169 33.47 15.23 17.45
C GLY A 169 33.88 13.88 18.04
N GLY A 170 35.14 13.46 17.80
CA GLY A 170 35.73 12.24 18.25
C GLY A 170 35.75 12.04 19.76
N GLY A 171 35.90 10.78 20.18
CA GLY A 171 36.12 10.37 21.53
C GLY A 171 36.06 8.87 21.68
N SER A 172 37.22 8.21 21.52
CA SER A 172 37.42 6.81 21.89
C SER A 172 37.17 6.57 23.36
N CYS A 173 36.42 5.53 23.72
CA CYS A 173 36.68 4.68 24.90
C CYS A 173 35.82 3.41 24.77
N GLY A 174 36.51 2.27 24.71
CA GLY A 174 35.94 0.94 24.77
C GLY A 174 35.55 0.55 26.17
N CYS A 175 34.59 -0.33 26.28
CA CYS A 175 34.52 -1.41 27.28
C CYS A 175 33.38 -2.36 26.89
N GLY A 176 33.68 -3.65 26.90
CA GLY A 176 32.80 -4.75 26.54
C GLY A 176 31.65 -4.94 27.51
N GLY A 177 30.63 -5.61 27.06
CA GLY A 177 29.50 -6.08 27.85
C GLY A 177 28.56 -6.85 26.96
N ASP A 178 28.41 -8.10 27.28
CA ASP A 178 27.60 -9.19 26.71
C ASP A 178 26.32 -8.80 25.99
N ALA A 179 26.12 -9.41 24.82
CA ALA A 179 24.86 -9.46 24.11
C ALA A 179 23.90 -10.46 24.75
N PRO A 180 22.60 -10.14 24.89
CA PRO A 180 21.57 -11.15 24.80
C PRO A 180 21.00 -11.14 23.36
N ALA A 181 21.07 -12.33 22.76
CA ALA A 181 20.35 -12.65 21.52
C ALA A 181 18.86 -12.43 21.72
N GLY A 182 18.28 -11.63 20.82
CA GLY A 182 16.85 -11.36 20.78
C GLY A 182 16.55 -10.33 19.71
N ALA A 183 17.02 -10.57 18.47
CA ALA A 183 16.55 -9.80 17.33
C ALA A 183 15.10 -10.21 17.05
N GLY A 184 14.16 -9.54 17.70
CA GLY A 184 12.79 -9.47 17.25
C GLY A 184 12.82 -8.81 15.87
N ALA A 185 12.53 -9.57 14.82
CA ALA A 185 12.29 -9.04 13.51
C ALA A 185 11.22 -7.96 13.65
N ALA A 186 11.55 -6.73 13.24
CA ALA A 186 10.55 -5.68 13.10
C ALA A 186 9.40 -6.25 12.24
N PRO A 187 8.13 -5.95 12.59
CA PRO A 187 7.01 -6.39 11.78
C PRO A 187 7.16 -5.74 10.41
N VAL A 188 7.56 -6.55 9.43
CA VAL A 188 7.41 -6.20 8.03
C VAL A 188 5.90 -6.09 7.84
N LEU A 189 5.38 -4.88 7.62
CA LEU A 189 4.00 -4.65 7.21
C LEU A 189 3.82 -5.34 5.86
N SER A 190 3.47 -6.61 5.90
CA SER A 190 3.08 -7.39 4.74
C SER A 190 1.71 -6.87 4.33
N ILE A 191 1.64 -6.21 3.18
CA ILE A 191 0.37 -5.82 2.58
C ILE A 191 -0.28 -7.11 2.10
N ASP A 192 -1.30 -7.55 2.82
CA ASP A 192 -2.01 -8.76 2.47
C ASP A 192 -2.80 -8.54 1.17
N PRO A 193 -2.58 -9.35 0.13
CA PRO A 193 -3.34 -9.22 -1.11
C PRO A 193 -4.84 -9.34 -0.85
N ARG A 194 -5.63 -8.46 -1.48
CA ARG A 194 -7.10 -8.48 -1.35
C ARG A 194 -7.71 -9.36 -2.42
N LEU A 195 -8.55 -10.28 -2.00
CA LEU A 195 -9.38 -11.13 -2.86
C LEU A 195 -10.84 -10.70 -2.75
N ASP A 196 -11.31 -9.91 -3.71
CA ASP A 196 -12.71 -9.52 -3.78
C ASP A 196 -13.51 -10.58 -4.54
N VAL A 197 -14.42 -11.25 -3.84
CA VAL A 197 -15.28 -12.29 -4.42
C VAL A 197 -16.73 -11.81 -4.65
N ARG A 198 -17.02 -10.52 -4.43
CA ARG A 198 -18.39 -9.98 -4.54
C ARG A 198 -18.94 -10.09 -5.95
N ASP A 199 -18.09 -9.83 -6.96
CA ASP A 199 -18.46 -9.85 -8.38
C ASP A 199 -18.41 -11.25 -9.00
N LEU A 200 -17.91 -12.25 -8.24
CA LEU A 200 -17.87 -13.63 -8.72
C LEU A 200 -19.24 -14.33 -8.58
N PRO A 201 -19.58 -15.22 -9.51
CA PRO A 201 -20.72 -16.11 -9.36
C PRO A 201 -20.68 -16.88 -8.04
N HIS A 202 -21.81 -17.04 -7.35
CA HIS A 202 -21.88 -17.64 -6.02
C HIS A 202 -21.14 -18.98 -5.92
N GLY A 203 -21.30 -19.85 -6.93
CA GLY A 203 -20.65 -21.18 -6.95
C GLY A 203 -19.12 -21.16 -7.16
N GLN A 204 -18.52 -20.01 -7.53
CA GLN A 204 -17.08 -19.89 -7.75
C GLN A 204 -16.34 -19.24 -6.58
N ARG A 205 -17.05 -18.55 -5.68
CA ARG A 205 -16.45 -17.77 -4.58
C ARG A 205 -15.60 -18.62 -3.64
N HIS A 206 -16.11 -19.78 -3.21
CA HIS A 206 -15.41 -20.71 -2.34
C HIS A 206 -14.16 -21.28 -3.01
N ALA A 207 -14.31 -21.80 -4.22
CA ALA A 207 -13.19 -22.38 -4.99
C ALA A 207 -12.07 -21.36 -5.22
N THR A 208 -12.43 -20.11 -5.54
CA THR A 208 -11.46 -19.03 -5.76
C THR A 208 -10.73 -18.67 -4.47
N ALA A 209 -11.45 -18.56 -3.34
CA ALA A 209 -10.84 -18.25 -2.04
C ALA A 209 -9.90 -19.39 -1.58
N LEU A 210 -10.29 -20.64 -1.71
CA LEU A 210 -9.47 -21.79 -1.36
C LEU A 210 -8.22 -21.89 -2.26
N ALA A 211 -8.37 -21.67 -3.57
CA ALA A 211 -7.24 -21.66 -4.50
C ALA A 211 -6.24 -20.52 -4.20
N ALA A 212 -6.71 -19.37 -3.72
CA ALA A 212 -5.84 -18.29 -3.27
C ALA A 212 -5.09 -18.66 -1.99
N LEU A 213 -5.76 -19.29 -1.01
CA LEU A 213 -5.15 -19.77 0.22
C LEU A 213 -4.10 -20.86 -0.05
N ASP A 214 -4.33 -21.75 -1.03
CA ASP A 214 -3.36 -22.78 -1.40
C ASP A 214 -2.03 -22.19 -1.92
N ARG A 215 -2.06 -20.99 -2.47
CA ARG A 215 -0.88 -20.27 -2.99
C ARG A 215 -0.11 -19.49 -1.92
N LEU A 216 -0.73 -19.23 -0.76
CA LEU A 216 -0.06 -18.51 0.32
C LEU A 216 1.07 -19.33 0.92
N ARG A 217 2.18 -18.69 1.18
CA ARG A 217 3.29 -19.28 1.95
C ARG A 217 2.99 -19.18 3.45
N ALA A 218 3.67 -19.99 4.23
CA ALA A 218 3.62 -19.84 5.68
C ALA A 218 4.15 -18.47 6.12
N GLY A 219 3.34 -17.74 6.88
CA GLY A 219 3.62 -16.35 7.26
C GLY A 219 2.92 -15.30 6.41
N ASP A 220 2.40 -15.65 5.21
CA ASP A 220 1.63 -14.75 4.37
C ASP A 220 0.15 -14.70 4.81
N ALA A 221 -0.54 -13.64 4.43
CA ALA A 221 -1.97 -13.48 4.64
C ALA A 221 -2.65 -12.93 3.37
N LEU A 222 -3.98 -13.03 3.32
CA LEU A 222 -4.82 -12.35 2.33
C LEU A 222 -6.07 -11.78 3.01
N VAL A 223 -6.61 -10.71 2.45
CA VAL A 223 -7.89 -10.13 2.88
C VAL A 223 -8.98 -10.57 1.90
N LEU A 224 -9.91 -11.39 2.37
CA LEU A 224 -11.10 -11.78 1.63
C LEU A 224 -12.18 -10.71 1.77
N VAL A 225 -12.71 -10.21 0.65
CA VAL A 225 -13.84 -9.27 0.61
C VAL A 225 -15.07 -9.99 0.07
N ALA A 226 -16.15 -10.04 0.88
CA ALA A 226 -17.38 -10.77 0.57
C ALA A 226 -18.63 -9.89 0.74
N PRO A 227 -19.75 -10.16 0.02
CA PRO A 227 -20.98 -9.38 0.12
C PRO A 227 -21.82 -9.73 1.36
N HIS A 228 -21.54 -10.82 2.04
CA HIS A 228 -22.17 -11.29 3.28
C HIS A 228 -21.16 -12.08 4.12
N ALA A 229 -21.46 -12.32 5.41
CA ALA A 229 -20.62 -13.13 6.29
C ALA A 229 -20.36 -14.51 5.66
N PRO A 230 -19.12 -14.85 5.26
CA PRO A 230 -18.82 -16.10 4.55
C PRO A 230 -18.62 -17.26 5.54
N ARG A 231 -19.53 -17.44 6.50
CA ARG A 231 -19.45 -18.47 7.54
C ARG A 231 -19.25 -19.90 7.00
N PRO A 232 -19.94 -20.33 5.92
CA PRO A 232 -19.71 -21.65 5.33
C PRO A 232 -18.29 -21.82 4.79
N LEU A 233 -17.73 -20.78 4.15
CA LEU A 233 -16.35 -20.80 3.66
C LEU A 233 -15.35 -20.87 4.80
N LEU A 234 -15.58 -20.12 5.88
CA LEU A 234 -14.68 -20.17 7.06
C LEU A 234 -14.68 -21.56 7.73
N ALA A 235 -15.84 -22.21 7.80
CA ALA A 235 -15.93 -23.58 8.31
C ALA A 235 -15.18 -24.58 7.39
N GLU A 236 -15.27 -24.40 6.07
CA GLU A 236 -14.51 -25.22 5.10
C GLU A 236 -13.01 -24.98 5.20
N ILE A 237 -12.56 -23.73 5.41
CA ILE A 237 -11.16 -23.38 5.65
C ILE A 237 -10.65 -24.06 6.91
N ASP A 238 -11.39 -23.99 8.02
CA ASP A 238 -11.01 -24.62 9.29
C ASP A 238 -10.90 -26.14 9.13
N GLN A 239 -11.86 -26.76 8.46
CA GLN A 239 -11.86 -28.19 8.17
C GLN A 239 -10.67 -28.62 7.28
N ARG A 240 -10.33 -27.82 6.26
CA ARG A 240 -9.30 -28.14 5.27
C ARG A 240 -7.87 -27.89 5.79
N TYR A 241 -7.68 -26.83 6.56
CA TYR A 241 -6.34 -26.38 6.98
C TYR A 241 -6.05 -26.63 8.46
N GLY A 242 -7.02 -27.08 9.25
CA GLY A 242 -6.82 -27.57 10.61
C GLY A 242 -6.07 -26.64 11.54
N GLY A 243 -6.42 -25.33 11.57
CA GLY A 243 -5.74 -24.32 12.39
C GLY A 243 -4.45 -23.76 11.76
N ALA A 244 -4.03 -24.25 10.59
CA ALA A 244 -2.91 -23.66 9.84
C ALA A 244 -3.28 -22.34 9.15
N VAL A 245 -4.55 -21.95 9.18
CA VAL A 245 -5.06 -20.64 8.73
C VAL A 245 -5.81 -20.00 9.89
N THR A 246 -5.39 -18.80 10.30
CA THR A 246 -6.11 -17.98 11.28
C THR A 246 -6.98 -16.97 10.59
N THR A 247 -8.12 -16.62 11.17
CA THR A 247 -9.10 -15.68 10.63
C THR A 247 -9.25 -14.50 11.58
N GLU A 248 -9.20 -13.29 11.02
CA GLU A 248 -9.41 -12.04 11.75
C GLU A 248 -10.45 -11.20 10.99
N TRP A 249 -11.50 -10.75 11.70
CA TRP A 249 -12.51 -9.88 11.11
C TRP A 249 -12.01 -8.44 11.06
N LEU A 250 -11.82 -7.91 9.85
CA LEU A 250 -11.44 -6.51 9.64
C LEU A 250 -12.66 -5.60 9.50
N GLN A 251 -13.77 -6.15 8.94
CA GLN A 251 -15.03 -5.43 8.79
C GLN A 251 -16.20 -6.40 8.81
N GLU A 252 -17.22 -6.09 9.63
CA GLU A 252 -18.45 -6.86 9.73
C GLU A 252 -19.65 -6.05 9.24
N GLY A 253 -20.15 -6.38 8.00
CA GLY A 253 -21.37 -5.90 7.41
C GLY A 253 -21.68 -4.41 7.42
N PRO A 254 -22.91 -4.03 7.07
CA PRO A 254 -23.96 -4.88 6.52
C PRO A 254 -23.81 -5.25 5.04
N GLN A 255 -23.07 -4.46 4.23
CA GLN A 255 -22.94 -4.67 2.78
C GLN A 255 -21.61 -5.24 2.35
N VAL A 256 -20.55 -5.07 3.17
CA VAL A 256 -19.20 -5.54 2.90
C VAL A 256 -18.64 -6.22 4.12
N TRP A 257 -18.11 -7.41 3.92
CA TRP A 257 -17.43 -8.20 4.95
C TRP A 257 -15.97 -8.39 4.54
N GLN A 258 -15.03 -8.08 5.44
CA GLN A 258 -13.61 -8.24 5.19
C GLN A 258 -12.99 -9.09 6.27
N ILE A 259 -12.28 -10.11 5.84
CA ILE A 259 -11.67 -11.09 6.73
C ILE A 259 -10.23 -11.30 6.30
N ARG A 260 -9.32 -11.09 7.22
CA ARG A 260 -7.92 -11.43 7.06
C ARG A 260 -7.74 -12.92 7.31
N LEU A 261 -7.16 -13.62 6.35
CA LEU A 261 -6.85 -15.04 6.40
C LEU A 261 -5.33 -15.18 6.38
N SER A 262 -4.73 -15.57 7.51
CA SER A 262 -3.28 -15.67 7.66
C SER A 262 -2.85 -17.12 7.75
N ARG A 263 -1.86 -17.51 6.94
CA ARG A 263 -1.30 -18.86 7.00
C ARG A 263 -0.20 -18.93 8.06
N THR A 264 -0.45 -19.67 9.14
CA THR A 264 0.50 -19.81 10.25
C THR A 264 1.72 -20.63 9.85
N LEU A 265 2.87 -20.30 10.45
CA LEU A 265 4.04 -21.19 10.41
C LEU A 265 3.68 -22.49 11.14
N ALA A 266 3.91 -23.65 10.51
CA ALA A 266 3.73 -24.91 11.22
C ALA A 266 4.60 -24.91 12.48
N PRO A 267 4.07 -25.30 13.65
CA PRO A 267 4.90 -25.43 14.85
C PRO A 267 5.98 -26.47 14.57
N ARG A 268 7.23 -26.11 14.88
CA ARG A 268 8.39 -27.02 14.80
C ARG A 268 8.31 -28.07 15.87
#